data_17088df90475718bbd34b3970082e72c
#
_entry.id   17088df90475718bbd34b3970082e72c
#
_cell.length_a   1.000
_cell.length_b   1.000
_cell.length_c   1.000
_cell.angle_alpha   90.00
_cell.angle_beta   90.00
_cell.angle_gamma   90.00
#
_symmetry.space_group_name_H-M   'P 1'
#
loop_
_entity.id
_entity.type
_entity.pdbx_description
1 polymer ?
#
loop_
_entity_poly.entity_id
_entity_poly.type
_entity_poly.pdbx_seq_one_letter_code
_entity_poly.pdbx_strand_id
1 'polypeptide(L)'
;MNQREHPRLVGPFEARWRGASGGGTCLIGDISLGGCFVNSAAIPNVGERTSVSLELGGEELLLPMGTVVTAEWGLGFAVEFKALGNAELADLKDLIGRLRQRRRTA
;
A
#
# COMPACT_ATOMS: atom_id res chain seq x y z
N MET A 1 12.27 -20.61 1.93
CA MET A 1 11.57 -20.45 1.43
C MET A 1 10.75 -19.41 1.48
N ASN A 2 10.33 -18.88 0.67
CA ASN A 2 9.61 -17.86 0.72
C ASN A 2 8.33 -18.03 1.09
N GLN A 3 8.00 -17.37 1.88
CA GLN A 3 6.91 -17.66 2.51
C GLN A 3 5.91 -16.60 2.46
N ARG A 4 5.81 -15.94 1.35
CA ARG A 4 4.76 -15.02 1.16
C ARG A 4 3.47 -15.73 1.22
N GLU A 5 2.66 -15.40 2.18
CA GLU A 5 1.34 -15.98 2.28
C GLU A 5 0.39 -15.42 1.26
N HIS A 6 0.67 -14.25 0.72
CA HIS A 6 -0.23 -13.58 -0.20
C HIS A 6 0.53 -13.16 -1.45
N PRO A 7 -0.03 -13.39 -2.62
CA PRO A 7 0.61 -12.92 -3.86
C PRO A 7 0.73 -11.41 -3.87
N ARG A 8 1.81 -10.91 -4.44
CA ARG A 8 2.02 -9.48 -4.56
C ARG A 8 1.72 -9.03 -5.98
N LEU A 9 1.02 -7.90 -6.07
CA LEU A 9 0.77 -7.27 -7.34
C LEU A 9 1.77 -6.13 -7.49
N VAL A 10 2.61 -6.19 -8.52
CA VAL A 10 3.67 -5.21 -8.72
C VAL A 10 3.11 -4.00 -9.45
N GLY A 11 3.47 -2.81 -8.96
CA GLY A 11 3.07 -1.55 -9.54
C GLY A 11 3.98 -1.10 -10.66
N PRO A 12 4.21 0.21 -10.74
CA PRO A 12 3.84 1.21 -9.74
C PRO A 12 2.40 1.69 -9.88
N PHE A 13 1.84 2.13 -8.76
CA PHE A 13 0.50 2.73 -8.74
C PHE A 13 0.59 4.08 -8.04
N GLU A 14 -0.06 5.09 -8.59
CA GLU A 14 -0.05 6.42 -7.98
C GLU A 14 -0.85 6.43 -6.70
N ALA A 15 -0.34 7.13 -5.69
CA ALA A 15 -0.93 7.09 -4.37
C ALA A 15 -0.52 8.31 -3.54
N ARG A 16 -1.10 8.41 -2.35
CA ARG A 16 -0.75 9.37 -1.34
C ARG A 16 -0.62 8.66 -0.02
N TRP A 17 0.30 9.10 0.82
CA TRP A 17 0.40 8.56 2.16
C TRP A 17 0.31 9.68 3.17
N ARG A 18 -0.12 9.35 4.38
CA ARG A 18 -0.21 10.29 5.49
C ARG A 18 0.06 9.56 6.79
N GLY A 19 0.91 10.14 7.62
CA GLY A 19 1.24 9.61 8.93
C GLY A 19 1.56 10.76 9.87
N ALA A 20 1.94 10.44 11.09
CA ALA A 20 2.23 11.46 12.10
C ALA A 20 3.40 12.33 11.68
N SER A 21 4.38 11.78 10.98
CA SER A 21 5.58 12.50 10.61
C SER A 21 5.44 13.28 9.30
N GLY A 22 4.34 13.13 8.57
CA GLY A 22 4.16 13.84 7.32
C GLY A 22 3.32 13.07 6.34
N GLY A 23 3.50 13.36 5.06
CA GLY A 23 2.75 12.71 3.99
C GLY A 23 3.12 13.30 2.65
N GLY A 24 2.43 12.85 1.62
CA GLY A 24 2.63 13.37 0.28
C GLY A 24 2.30 12.35 -0.79
N THR A 25 2.56 12.75 -2.03
CA THR A 25 2.37 11.87 -3.17
C THR A 25 3.46 10.81 -3.18
N CYS A 26 3.14 9.65 -3.69
CA CYS A 26 4.07 8.53 -3.71
C CYS A 26 3.65 7.55 -4.78
N LEU A 27 4.41 6.46 -4.90
CA LEU A 27 4.04 5.35 -5.77
C LEU A 27 4.04 4.08 -4.92
N ILE A 28 3.04 3.24 -5.13
CA ILE A 28 3.05 1.94 -4.49
C ILE A 28 3.79 1.01 -5.42
N GLY A 29 4.90 0.45 -4.95
CA GLY A 29 5.72 -0.45 -5.73
C GLY A 29 5.11 -1.83 -5.84
N ASP A 30 4.51 -2.31 -4.76
CA ASP A 30 3.74 -3.55 -4.79
C ASP A 30 2.73 -3.56 -3.65
N ILE A 31 1.72 -4.39 -3.77
CA ILE A 31 0.66 -4.50 -2.79
C ILE A 31 0.16 -5.93 -2.71
N SER A 32 -0.19 -6.36 -1.51
CA SER A 32 -0.80 -7.66 -1.28
C SER A 32 -1.82 -7.53 -0.16
N LEU A 33 -2.45 -8.63 0.22
CA LEU A 33 -3.38 -8.61 1.35
C LEU A 33 -2.68 -8.35 2.67
N GLY A 34 -1.37 -8.51 2.73
CA GLY A 34 -0.62 -8.30 3.97
C GLY A 34 -0.02 -6.91 4.09
N GLY A 35 0.06 -6.15 3.02
CA GLY A 35 0.67 -4.83 3.08
C GLY A 35 1.10 -4.32 1.73
N CYS A 36 1.87 -3.23 1.75
CA CYS A 36 2.38 -2.65 0.51
C CYS A 36 3.75 -2.02 0.74
N PHE A 37 4.49 -1.85 -0.36
CA PHE A 37 5.72 -1.09 -0.31
C PHE A 37 5.47 0.26 -0.99
N VAL A 38 5.86 1.33 -0.32
CA VAL A 38 5.62 2.69 -0.78
C VAL A 38 6.95 3.33 -1.15
N ASN A 39 7.07 3.72 -2.42
CA ASN A 39 8.25 4.44 -2.90
C ASN A 39 8.01 5.92 -2.66
N SER A 40 8.82 6.54 -1.82
CA SER A 40 8.64 7.93 -1.43
C SER A 40 9.96 8.51 -0.98
N ALA A 41 10.17 9.78 -1.27
CA ALA A 41 11.35 10.49 -0.78
C ALA A 41 11.23 10.77 0.70
N ALA A 42 10.01 11.05 1.16
CA ALA A 42 9.77 11.28 2.58
C ALA A 42 9.58 9.93 3.26
N ILE A 43 10.23 9.74 4.39
CA ILE A 43 10.22 8.46 5.07
C ILE A 43 9.68 8.61 6.48
N PRO A 44 8.60 7.89 6.81
CA PRO A 44 8.08 7.92 8.19
C PRO A 44 8.95 7.08 9.12
N ASN A 45 8.64 7.15 10.39
CA ASN A 45 9.35 6.35 11.38
C ASN A 45 8.79 4.93 11.42
N VAL A 46 9.66 3.95 11.61
CA VAL A 46 9.22 2.57 11.82
C VAL A 46 8.34 2.53 13.06
N GLY A 47 7.23 1.81 12.97
CA GLY A 47 6.23 1.75 14.04
C GLY A 47 5.12 2.77 13.90
N GLU A 48 5.28 3.75 13.02
CA GLU A 48 4.28 4.79 12.82
C GLU A 48 3.07 4.24 12.09
N ARG A 49 1.87 4.66 12.49
CA ARG A 49 0.66 4.28 11.77
C ARG A 49 0.51 5.19 10.57
N THR A 50 0.11 4.61 9.46
CA THR A 50 0.10 5.31 8.19
C THR A 50 -1.11 4.92 7.38
N SER A 51 -1.75 5.90 6.76
CA SER A 51 -2.81 5.62 5.79
C SER A 51 -2.27 5.88 4.39
N VAL A 52 -2.69 5.05 3.46
CA VAL A 52 -2.29 5.18 2.06
C VAL A 52 -3.55 5.12 1.22
N SER A 53 -3.67 6.01 0.24
CA SER A 53 -4.78 5.97 -0.69
C SER A 53 -4.26 5.89 -2.10
N LEU A 54 -4.97 5.13 -2.93
CA LEU A 54 -4.63 4.94 -4.33
C LEU A 54 -5.44 5.86 -5.20
N GLU A 55 -4.81 6.34 -6.28
CA GLU A 55 -5.51 7.08 -7.30
C GLU A 55 -5.79 6.14 -8.44
N LEU A 56 -7.05 5.88 -8.72
CA LEU A 56 -7.40 4.94 -9.76
C LEU A 56 -8.54 5.50 -10.58
N GLY A 57 -8.24 5.90 -11.81
CA GLY A 57 -9.28 6.39 -12.73
C GLY A 57 -10.01 7.61 -12.21
N GLY A 58 -9.30 8.51 -11.54
CA GLY A 58 -9.91 9.71 -10.98
C GLY A 58 -10.58 9.48 -9.63
N GLU A 59 -10.52 8.26 -9.12
CA GLU A 59 -11.12 7.91 -7.85
C GLU A 59 -10.03 7.65 -6.82
N GLU A 60 -10.27 8.09 -5.59
CA GLU A 60 -9.31 7.83 -4.52
C GLU A 60 -9.81 6.65 -3.69
N LEU A 61 -8.98 5.62 -3.58
CA LEU A 61 -9.36 4.39 -2.88
C LEU A 61 -8.47 4.23 -1.67
N LEU A 62 -9.08 4.20 -0.49
CA LEU A 62 -8.33 4.13 0.76
C LEU A 62 -7.97 2.69 1.10
N LEU A 63 -6.68 2.47 1.36
CA LEU A 63 -6.22 1.19 1.86
C LEU A 63 -6.46 1.09 3.37
N PRO A 64 -6.42 -0.12 3.93
CA PRO A 64 -6.51 -0.23 5.39
C PRO A 64 -5.38 0.51 6.07
N MET A 65 -5.64 1.02 7.27
CA MET A 65 -4.60 1.66 8.06
C MET A 65 -3.54 0.62 8.37
N GLY A 66 -2.29 0.98 8.22
CA GLY A 66 -1.19 0.07 8.45
C GLY A 66 -0.13 0.64 9.36
N THR A 67 0.90 -0.16 9.60
CA THR A 67 2.03 0.22 10.44
C THR A 67 3.30 0.10 9.61
N VAL A 68 4.17 1.08 9.70
CA VAL A 68 5.44 1.06 9.00
C VAL A 68 6.36 0.04 9.67
N VAL A 69 6.79 -0.97 8.93
CA VAL A 69 7.64 -2.01 9.50
C VAL A 69 9.10 -1.92 9.07
N THR A 70 9.37 -1.30 7.91
CA THR A 70 10.75 -0.98 7.52
C THR A 70 10.74 0.33 6.77
N ALA A 71 11.86 1.04 6.79
CA ALA A 71 12.03 2.28 6.06
C ALA A 71 13.47 2.37 5.57
N GLU A 72 13.65 2.77 4.31
CA GLU A 72 14.98 2.87 3.71
C GLU A 72 15.15 4.18 2.98
N TRP A 73 16.20 4.90 3.32
CA TRP A 73 16.52 6.17 2.68
C TRP A 73 16.67 6.01 1.19
N GLY A 74 16.05 6.91 0.46
CA GLY A 74 16.18 6.92 -1.00
C GLY A 74 15.34 5.88 -1.71
N LEU A 75 14.59 5.07 -0.96
CA LEU A 75 13.79 4.02 -1.56
C LEU A 75 12.33 4.12 -1.14
N GLY A 76 12.06 4.02 0.14
CA GLY A 76 10.69 4.08 0.62
C GLY A 76 10.49 3.28 1.89
N PHE A 77 9.27 2.80 2.09
CA PHE A 77 8.95 2.12 3.34
C PHE A 77 7.88 1.06 3.10
N ALA A 78 7.89 0.06 3.97
CA ALA A 78 6.92 -1.03 3.90
C ALA A 78 5.85 -0.81 4.97
N VAL A 79 4.60 -1.00 4.58
CA VAL A 79 3.44 -0.86 5.47
C VAL A 79 2.79 -2.22 5.59
N GLU A 80 2.54 -2.65 6.82
CA GLU A 80 1.89 -3.92 7.08
C GLU A 80 0.47 -3.68 7.55
N PHE A 81 -0.49 -4.38 6.94
CA PHE A 81 -1.89 -4.32 7.37
C PHE A 81 -2.10 -5.44 8.37
N LYS A 82 -2.57 -5.11 9.58
CA LYS A 82 -2.76 -6.12 10.62
C LYS A 82 -4.19 -6.17 11.06
N ALA A 83 -4.60 -7.35 11.48
CA ALA A 83 -5.90 -7.54 12.13
C ALA A 83 -7.06 -7.00 11.31
N LEU A 84 -7.06 -7.27 10.01
CA LEU A 84 -8.16 -6.81 9.16
C LEU A 84 -9.42 -7.60 9.48
N GLY A 85 -10.54 -6.89 9.62
CA GLY A 85 -11.82 -7.54 9.74
C GLY A 85 -12.27 -8.11 8.40
N ASN A 86 -13.33 -8.90 8.41
CA ASN A 86 -13.81 -9.55 7.19
C ASN A 86 -14.20 -8.54 6.12
N ALA A 87 -14.84 -7.44 6.52
CA ALA A 87 -15.26 -6.42 5.55
C ALA A 87 -14.05 -5.73 4.94
N GLU A 88 -13.06 -5.38 5.76
CA GLU A 88 -11.85 -4.74 5.26
C GLU A 88 -11.09 -5.65 4.31
N LEU A 89 -11.01 -6.92 4.65
CA LEU A 89 -10.32 -7.88 3.82
C LEU A 89 -11.02 -8.05 2.47
N ALA A 90 -12.35 -8.09 2.48
CA ALA A 90 -13.12 -8.20 1.25
C ALA A 90 -12.91 -6.96 0.37
N ASP A 91 -12.91 -5.77 0.98
CA ASP A 91 -12.67 -4.54 0.24
C ASP A 91 -11.27 -4.51 -0.36
N LEU A 92 -10.29 -4.97 0.40
CA LEU A 92 -8.92 -4.99 -0.10
C LEU A 92 -8.76 -5.99 -1.24
N LYS A 93 -9.40 -7.16 -1.15
CA LYS A 93 -9.37 -8.13 -2.24
C LYS A 93 -9.99 -7.54 -3.50
N ASP A 94 -11.10 -6.82 -3.35
CA ASP A 94 -11.76 -6.21 -4.47
C ASP A 94 -10.87 -5.14 -5.10
N LEU A 95 -10.24 -4.33 -4.28
CA LEU A 95 -9.36 -3.27 -4.76
C LEU A 95 -8.17 -3.87 -5.53
N ILE A 96 -7.56 -4.91 -4.99
CA ILE A 96 -6.42 -5.55 -5.66
C ILE A 96 -6.88 -6.16 -7.00
N GLY A 97 -8.09 -6.73 -7.02
CA GLY A 97 -8.66 -7.25 -8.25
C GLY A 97 -8.84 -6.18 -9.30
N ARG A 98 -9.30 -4.98 -8.89
CA ARG A 98 -9.47 -3.85 -9.80
C ARG A 98 -8.12 -3.38 -10.33
N LEU A 99 -7.10 -3.34 -9.50
CA LEU A 99 -5.76 -2.95 -9.94
C LEU A 99 -5.20 -3.95 -10.96
N ARG A 100 -5.42 -5.24 -10.70
CA ARG A 100 -4.95 -6.28 -11.62
C ARG A 100 -5.65 -6.17 -12.96
N GLN A 101 -6.93 -5.86 -12.93
CA GLN A 101 -7.72 -5.69 -14.15
C GLN A 101 -7.21 -4.50 -14.96
N ARG A 102 -6.91 -3.39 -14.28
CA ARG A 102 -6.37 -2.23 -14.95
C ARG A 102 -5.06 -2.55 -15.66
N ARG A 103 -4.20 -3.32 -15.01
CA ARG A 103 -2.93 -3.65 -15.62
C ARG A 103 -3.10 -4.45 -16.89
N ARG A 104 -4.10 -5.31 -16.93
CA ARG A 104 -4.31 -6.12 -18.11
C ARG A 104 -4.78 -5.32 -19.29
N THR A 105 -5.50 -4.26 -19.04
CA THR A 105 -6.08 -3.47 -20.11
C THR A 105 -5.20 -2.31 -20.53
N ALA A 106 -4.13 -2.05 -19.79
CA ALA A 106 -3.27 -0.90 -20.06
C ALA A 106 -2.31 -1.14 -21.23
#